data_cec5ef9185d4680948b931adc3997c27
#
_entry.id   cec5ef9185d4680948b931adc3997c27
#
_cell.length_a   1.000
_cell.length_b   1.000
_cell.length_c   1.000
_cell.angle_alpha   90.00
_cell.angle_beta   90.00
_cell.angle_gamma   90.00
#
_symmetry.space_group_name_H-M   'P 1'
#
loop_
_entity.id
_entity.type
_entity.pdbx_description
1 polymer ?
#
loop_
_entity_poly.entity_id
_entity_poly.type
_entity_poly.pdbx_seq_one_letter_code
_entity_poly.pdbx_strand_id
1 'polypeptide(L)'
;MVFEETGLDATKYNLQNWQASNVYEIYPHWRYRYAPGIIENTEHLFGLELPSAMPIKLCPDEHVRYEWVDWREAATRVFSWTNVDALKRLGERHGLNL
;
A
#
# COMPACT_ATOMS: atom_id res chain seq x y z
N MET A 1 0.30 5.18 9.45
CA MET A 1 -0.48 4.10 10.12
C MET A 1 -1.87 4.02 9.50
N VAL A 2 -2.46 2.84 9.49
CA VAL A 2 -3.75 2.62 8.82
C VAL A 2 -4.83 3.55 9.33
N PHE A 3 -4.98 3.67 10.64
CA PHE A 3 -6.02 4.53 11.23
C PHE A 3 -5.83 6.01 10.85
N GLU A 4 -4.62 6.51 10.90
CA GLU A 4 -4.33 7.92 10.56
C GLU A 4 -4.61 8.23 9.10
N GLU A 5 -4.31 7.30 8.21
CA GLU A 5 -4.44 7.49 6.75
C GLU A 5 -5.84 7.22 6.22
N THR A 6 -6.60 6.34 6.88
CA THR A 6 -7.89 5.87 6.36
C THR A 6 -9.06 6.05 7.31
N GLY A 7 -8.81 6.34 8.59
CA GLY A 7 -9.84 6.36 9.62
C GLY A 7 -10.34 4.98 10.04
N LEU A 8 -9.71 3.90 9.54
CA LEU A 8 -10.10 2.52 9.84
C LEU A 8 -9.21 1.92 10.92
N ASP A 9 -9.83 1.26 11.90
CA ASP A 9 -9.12 0.51 12.92
C ASP A 9 -8.85 -0.92 12.40
N ALA A 10 -7.60 -1.21 12.06
CA ALA A 10 -7.20 -2.50 11.50
C ALA A 10 -7.49 -3.68 12.43
N THR A 11 -7.60 -3.44 13.76
CA THR A 11 -7.91 -4.50 14.73
C THR A 11 -9.34 -5.02 14.61
N LYS A 12 -10.24 -4.25 13.99
CA LYS A 12 -11.64 -4.63 13.77
C LYS A 12 -11.88 -5.39 12.49
N TYR A 13 -10.85 -5.54 11.66
CA TYR A 13 -10.93 -6.16 10.34
C TYR A 13 -9.85 -7.23 10.19
N ASN A 14 -9.84 -7.92 9.07
CA ASN A 14 -8.88 -8.98 8.79
C ASN A 14 -7.57 -8.38 8.23
N LEU A 15 -6.63 -8.08 9.11
CA LEU A 15 -5.29 -7.66 8.73
C LEU A 15 -4.40 -8.89 8.57
N GLN A 16 -3.83 -9.06 7.38
CA GLN A 16 -2.94 -10.17 7.06
C GLN A 16 -1.54 -9.69 6.75
N ASN A 17 -0.55 -10.29 7.42
CA ASN A 17 0.84 -10.13 7.03
C ASN A 17 1.14 -11.14 5.91
N TRP A 18 1.45 -10.65 4.72
CA TRP A 18 1.73 -11.52 3.58
C TRP A 18 3.12 -12.17 3.64
N GLN A 19 3.94 -11.81 4.62
CA GLN A 19 5.31 -12.30 4.77
C GLN A 19 6.13 -12.08 3.49
N ALA A 20 5.86 -10.98 2.83
CA ALA A 20 6.53 -10.57 1.60
C ALA A 20 7.05 -9.15 1.77
N SER A 21 8.17 -8.86 1.11
CA SER A 21 8.76 -7.54 1.16
C SER A 21 9.43 -7.21 -0.17
N ASN A 22 9.58 -5.92 -0.44
CA ASN A 22 10.33 -5.40 -1.58
C ASN A 22 11.40 -4.44 -1.08
N VAL A 23 12.59 -4.55 -1.66
CA VAL A 23 13.66 -3.57 -1.45
C VAL A 23 13.66 -2.63 -2.66
N TYR A 24 13.61 -1.34 -2.42
CA TYR A 24 13.64 -0.36 -3.48
C TYR A 24 14.65 0.75 -3.18
N GLU A 25 15.17 1.35 -4.25
CA GLU A 25 16.07 2.48 -4.14
C GLU A 25 15.27 3.74 -3.82
N ILE A 26 15.74 4.46 -2.80
CA ILE A 26 15.12 5.73 -2.40
C ILE A 26 15.47 6.79 -3.44
N TYR A 27 14.47 7.53 -3.93
CA TYR A 27 14.71 8.64 -4.85
C TYR A 27 15.72 9.62 -4.25
N PRO A 28 16.72 10.08 -5.00
CA PRO A 28 17.79 10.94 -4.45
C PRO A 28 17.28 12.17 -3.71
N HIS A 29 16.21 12.79 -4.17
CA HIS A 29 15.65 14.00 -3.55
C HIS A 29 14.91 13.73 -2.23
N TRP A 30 14.69 12.45 -1.86
CA TRP A 30 14.06 12.07 -0.59
C TRP A 30 15.06 11.46 0.41
N ARG A 31 16.31 11.24 0.01
CA ARG A 31 17.33 10.60 0.87
C ARG A 31 17.65 11.40 2.12
N TYR A 32 17.39 12.71 2.12
CA TYR A 32 17.60 13.55 3.29
C TYR A 32 16.75 13.14 4.51
N ARG A 33 15.66 12.40 4.29
CA ARG A 33 14.77 11.89 5.34
C ARG A 33 15.35 10.69 6.08
N TYR A 34 16.45 10.14 5.59
CA TYR A 34 17.09 8.93 6.11
C TYR A 34 18.48 9.24 6.63
N ALA A 35 19.07 8.31 7.39
CA ALA A 35 20.45 8.46 7.84
C ALA A 35 21.42 8.56 6.65
N PRO A 36 22.53 9.31 6.78
CA PRO A 36 23.51 9.41 5.70
C PRO A 36 23.99 8.03 5.23
N GLY A 37 24.09 7.85 3.92
CA GLY A 37 24.51 6.59 3.31
C GLY A 37 23.40 5.59 3.08
N ILE A 38 22.19 5.85 3.53
CA ILE A 38 21.02 4.99 3.26
C ILE A 38 20.48 5.29 1.87
N ILE A 39 20.51 4.31 0.96
CA ILE A 39 20.03 4.45 -0.42
C ILE A 39 18.88 3.51 -0.77
N GLU A 40 18.61 2.52 0.09
CA GLU A 40 17.55 1.53 -0.11
C GLU A 40 16.64 1.46 1.10
N ASN A 41 15.39 1.10 0.86
CA ASN A 41 14.40 0.86 1.91
C ASN A 41 13.69 -0.47 1.64
N THR A 42 13.30 -1.15 2.72
CA THR A 42 12.53 -2.38 2.63
C THR A 42 11.08 -2.10 2.99
N GLU A 43 10.18 -2.45 2.08
CA GLU A 43 8.74 -2.30 2.26
C GLU A 43 8.13 -3.68 2.57
N HIS A 44 7.48 -3.81 3.72
CA HIS A 44 6.77 -5.02 4.11
C HIS A 44 5.31 -4.92 3.70
N LEU A 45 4.74 -6.00 3.17
CA LEU A 45 3.41 -6.02 2.60
C LEU A 45 2.38 -6.62 3.56
N PHE A 46 1.28 -5.90 3.75
CA PHE A 46 0.14 -6.33 4.54
C PHE A 46 -1.14 -6.12 3.74
N GLY A 47 -2.10 -7.02 3.90
CA GLY A 47 -3.44 -6.87 3.33
C GLY A 47 -4.46 -6.62 4.42
N LEU A 48 -5.35 -5.66 4.22
CA LEU A 48 -6.49 -5.41 5.09
C LEU A 48 -7.77 -5.70 4.33
N GLU A 49 -8.46 -6.78 4.72
CA GLU A 49 -9.74 -7.16 4.12
C GLU A 49 -10.88 -6.47 4.88
N LEU A 50 -11.77 -5.83 4.13
CA LEU A 50 -12.96 -5.17 4.64
C LEU A 50 -14.20 -5.90 4.13
N PRO A 51 -15.33 -5.85 4.88
CA PRO A 51 -16.58 -6.51 4.46
C PRO A 51 -17.19 -5.88 3.21
N SER A 52 -16.87 -4.62 2.92
CA SER A 52 -17.35 -3.89 1.74
C SER A 52 -16.46 -2.68 1.48
N ALA A 53 -16.69 -2.01 0.35
CA ALA A 53 -16.06 -0.72 0.06
C ALA A 53 -16.62 0.33 1.03
N MET A 54 -15.86 0.67 2.05
CA MET A 54 -16.28 1.55 3.15
C MET A 54 -15.77 2.98 2.92
N PRO A 55 -16.49 3.99 3.47
CA PRO A 55 -15.95 5.34 3.48
C PRO A 55 -14.60 5.43 4.19
N ILE A 56 -13.69 6.17 3.62
CA ILE A 56 -12.34 6.39 4.13
C ILE A 56 -12.19 7.84 4.57
N LYS A 57 -11.64 8.05 5.76
CA LYS A 57 -11.30 9.39 6.24
C LYS A 57 -9.81 9.64 5.98
N LEU A 58 -9.53 10.47 4.98
CA LEU A 58 -8.15 10.78 4.61
C LEU A 58 -7.48 11.73 5.60
N CYS A 59 -6.15 11.58 5.74
CA CYS A 59 -5.32 12.60 6.38
C CYS A 59 -5.06 13.70 5.35
N PRO A 60 -5.58 14.94 5.56
CA PRO A 60 -5.49 15.98 4.53
C PRO A 60 -4.07 16.43 4.21
N ASP A 61 -3.12 16.20 5.11
CA ASP A 61 -1.71 16.53 4.89
C ASP A 61 -0.99 15.55 3.96
N GLU A 62 -1.54 14.35 3.78
CA GLU A 62 -0.93 13.28 2.99
C GLU A 62 -1.72 12.96 1.73
N HIS A 63 -3.05 12.99 1.81
CA HIS A 63 -3.93 12.60 0.72
C HIS A 63 -5.09 13.57 0.58
N VAL A 64 -5.52 13.82 -0.65
CA VAL A 64 -6.64 14.74 -0.95
C VAL A 64 -7.90 14.02 -1.40
N ARG A 65 -7.78 12.77 -1.88
CA ARG A 65 -8.94 11.96 -2.25
C ARG A 65 -8.58 10.48 -2.32
N TYR A 66 -9.61 9.63 -2.32
CA TYR A 66 -9.49 8.19 -2.51
C TYR A 66 -10.56 7.69 -3.47
N GLU A 67 -10.33 6.48 -4.01
CA GLU A 67 -11.30 5.76 -4.83
C GLU A 67 -11.24 4.27 -4.52
N TRP A 68 -12.40 3.62 -4.55
CA TRP A 68 -12.48 2.16 -4.59
C TRP A 68 -12.55 1.72 -6.04
N VAL A 69 -11.60 0.92 -6.47
CA VAL A 69 -11.50 0.45 -7.85
C VAL A 69 -11.22 -1.05 -7.89
N ASP A 70 -11.51 -1.69 -9.04
CA ASP A 70 -11.08 -3.05 -9.29
C ASP A 70 -9.54 -3.13 -9.20
N TRP A 71 -9.01 -4.26 -8.69
CA TRP A 71 -7.57 -4.41 -8.47
C TRP A 71 -6.75 -4.31 -9.77
N ARG A 72 -7.32 -4.72 -10.90
CA ARG A 72 -6.66 -4.59 -12.21
C ARG A 72 -6.58 -3.13 -12.64
N GLU A 73 -7.64 -2.37 -12.43
CA GLU A 73 -7.63 -0.94 -12.70
C GLU A 73 -6.65 -0.22 -11.78
N ALA A 74 -6.60 -0.59 -10.49
CA ALA A 74 -5.65 -0.04 -9.54
C ALA A 74 -4.21 -0.25 -10.02
N ALA A 75 -3.88 -1.43 -10.58
CA ALA A 75 -2.54 -1.72 -11.09
C ALA A 75 -2.10 -0.79 -12.22
N THR A 76 -3.04 -0.22 -12.98
CA THR A 76 -2.74 0.74 -14.04
C THR A 76 -2.62 2.18 -13.54
N ARG A 77 -3.11 2.46 -12.33
CA ARG A 77 -3.19 3.82 -11.78
C ARG A 77 -2.15 4.13 -10.72
N VAL A 78 -1.54 3.12 -10.10
CA VAL A 78 -0.50 3.32 -9.09
C VAL A 78 0.81 3.71 -9.72
N PHE A 79 1.56 4.56 -9.03
CA PHE A 79 2.79 5.14 -9.55
C PHE A 79 4.00 4.20 -9.41
N SER A 80 4.17 3.58 -8.25
CA SER A 80 5.40 2.85 -7.96
C SER A 80 5.30 1.37 -8.35
N TRP A 81 6.43 0.78 -8.78
CA TRP A 81 6.49 -0.64 -9.12
C TRP A 81 6.20 -1.54 -7.91
N THR A 82 6.50 -1.08 -6.68
CA THR A 82 6.21 -1.86 -5.48
C THR A 82 4.70 -1.97 -5.24
N ASN A 83 3.94 -0.94 -5.60
CA ASN A 83 2.48 -0.97 -5.52
C ASN A 83 1.90 -1.91 -6.59
N VAL A 84 2.45 -1.92 -7.80
CA VAL A 84 2.04 -2.86 -8.85
C VAL A 84 2.32 -4.29 -8.40
N ASP A 85 3.50 -4.55 -7.83
CA ASP A 85 3.86 -5.87 -7.30
C ASP A 85 2.91 -6.31 -6.18
N ALA A 86 2.56 -5.41 -5.27
CA ALA A 86 1.60 -5.70 -4.20
C ALA A 86 0.23 -6.10 -4.76
N LEU A 87 -0.25 -5.42 -5.80
CA LEU A 87 -1.51 -5.74 -6.45
C LEU A 87 -1.47 -7.10 -7.17
N LYS A 88 -0.33 -7.43 -7.81
CA LYS A 88 -0.14 -8.76 -8.41
C LYS A 88 -0.20 -9.86 -7.35
N ARG A 89 0.46 -9.66 -6.22
CA ARG A 89 0.43 -10.60 -5.09
C ARG A 89 -0.97 -10.76 -4.53
N LEU A 90 -1.73 -9.66 -4.45
CA LEU A 90 -3.14 -9.70 -4.06
C LEU A 90 -3.95 -10.58 -5.01
N GLY A 91 -3.79 -10.39 -6.31
CA GLY A 91 -4.46 -11.21 -7.33
C GLY A 91 -4.10 -12.69 -7.21
N GLU A 92 -2.81 -13.01 -7.04
CA GLU A 92 -2.34 -14.39 -6.88
C GLU A 92 -2.94 -15.06 -5.65
N ARG A 93 -3.05 -14.35 -4.54
CA ARG A 93 -3.66 -14.87 -3.29
C ARG A 93 -5.12 -15.23 -3.47
N HIS A 94 -5.80 -14.63 -4.43
CA HIS A 94 -7.20 -14.91 -4.77
C HIS A 94 -7.37 -15.76 -6.03
N GLY A 95 -6.28 -16.32 -6.56
CA GLY A 95 -6.31 -17.16 -7.74
C GLY A 95 -6.57 -16.39 -9.03
N LEU A 96 -6.27 -15.09 -9.07
CA LEU A 96 -6.50 -14.22 -10.22
C LEU A 96 -5.17 -13.88 -10.91
N ASN A 97 -5.25 -13.52 -12.19
CA ASN A 97 -4.11 -13.06 -12.98
C ASN A 97 -4.35 -11.65 -13.51
N LEU A 98 -3.28 -10.87 -13.55
CA LEU A 98 -3.31 -9.55 -14.18
C LEU A 98 -3.43 -9.66 -15.69
#